data_0ea13b7c3e4e61ee79a38133df8aec11
#
_entry.id   0ea13b7c3e4e61ee79a38133df8aec11
#
_cell.length_a   1.000
_cell.length_b   1.000
_cell.length_c   1.000
_cell.angle_alpha   90.00
_cell.angle_beta   90.00
_cell.angle_gamma   90.00
#
_symmetry.space_group_name_H-M   'P 1'
#
loop_
_entity.id
_entity.type
_entity.pdbx_description
1 polymer ?
#
loop_
_entity_poly.entity_id
_entity_poly.type
_entity_poly.pdbx_seq_one_letter_code
_entity_poly.pdbx_strand_id
1 'polypeptide(L)'
;TILHHIPENRIKDVIYFNPDDLAHPIGMNLLELPPGLEGDDLLREKDIITESTISVLRKIFSEDDSGGHRIEYVLRNTIQTALTIEGATLFTIFKLLNDSKYRREVTKTLKDEDLKNFWKNEIGKAGDFQRVKMAAGITAKIGRFLFSASAKKILEQEKSTINFDDVLDSGK
;
A
#
# COMPACT_ATOMS: atom_id res chain seq x y z
N THR A 1 30.33 14.47 -4.94
CA THR A 1 28.97 14.15 -4.46
C THR A 1 28.46 15.30 -3.60
N ILE A 2 27.16 15.57 -3.64
CA ILE A 2 26.52 16.64 -2.85
C ILE A 2 26.83 16.51 -1.36
N LEU A 3 26.97 15.28 -0.85
CA LEU A 3 27.27 14.98 0.56
C LEU A 3 28.53 15.67 1.08
N HIS A 4 29.55 15.89 0.24
CA HIS A 4 30.78 16.60 0.64
C HIS A 4 30.60 18.10 0.85
N HIS A 5 29.49 18.66 0.43
CA HIS A 5 29.20 20.09 0.56
C HIS A 5 28.23 20.42 1.70
N ILE A 6 27.84 19.39 2.48
CA ILE A 6 26.96 19.58 3.64
C ILE A 6 27.79 20.13 4.78
N PRO A 7 27.41 21.30 5.36
CA PRO A 7 28.09 21.84 6.54
C PRO A 7 27.98 20.87 7.74
N GLU A 8 29.04 20.78 8.54
CA GLU A 8 29.09 19.86 9.69
C GLU A 8 27.93 20.03 10.65
N ASN A 9 27.48 21.24 10.90
CA ASN A 9 26.34 21.55 11.77
C ASN A 9 24.98 21.08 11.20
N ARG A 10 24.92 20.74 9.91
CA ARG A 10 23.70 20.25 9.23
C ARG A 10 23.73 18.75 8.96
N ILE A 11 24.81 18.05 9.28
CA ILE A 11 24.92 16.59 9.05
C ILE A 11 23.78 15.83 9.75
N LYS A 12 23.42 16.24 10.97
CA LYS A 12 22.32 15.64 11.74
C LYS A 12 20.93 15.80 11.11
N ASP A 13 20.79 16.75 10.19
CA ASP A 13 19.53 17.07 9.51
C ASP A 13 19.42 16.33 8.15
N VAL A 14 20.47 15.57 7.79
CA VAL A 14 20.54 14.88 6.50
C VAL A 14 19.91 13.50 6.60
N ILE A 15 18.92 13.26 5.76
CA ILE A 15 18.35 11.94 5.53
C ILE A 15 18.88 11.43 4.20
N TYR A 16 19.69 10.39 4.22
CA TYR A 16 20.23 9.76 3.02
C TYR A 16 19.43 8.51 2.66
N PHE A 17 18.58 8.64 1.65
CA PHE A 17 17.81 7.52 1.14
C PHE A 17 18.58 6.81 0.02
N ASN A 18 19.04 5.60 0.29
CA ASN A 18 19.68 4.73 -0.70
C ASN A 18 18.87 3.44 -0.87
N PRO A 19 18.09 3.30 -1.95
CA PRO A 19 17.28 2.09 -2.20
C PRO A 19 18.12 0.82 -2.38
N ASP A 20 19.39 0.95 -2.72
CA ASP A 20 20.30 -0.19 -2.95
C ASP A 20 20.97 -0.69 -1.65
N ASP A 21 20.83 0.03 -0.55
CA ASP A 21 21.32 -0.43 0.76
C ASP A 21 20.36 -1.46 1.36
N LEU A 22 20.59 -2.71 1.02
CA LEU A 22 19.80 -3.84 1.54
C LEU A 22 20.09 -4.18 3.00
N ALA A 23 21.19 -3.66 3.57
CA ALA A 23 21.55 -3.90 4.95
C ALA A 23 20.80 -2.96 5.91
N HIS A 24 20.53 -1.73 5.47
CA HIS A 24 19.85 -0.70 6.27
C HIS A 24 18.67 -0.11 5.48
N PRO A 25 17.64 -0.90 5.16
CA PRO A 25 16.52 -0.44 4.35
C PRO A 25 15.68 0.56 5.11
N ILE A 26 15.37 1.67 4.47
CA ILE A 26 14.40 2.65 4.97
C ILE A 26 12.99 2.10 4.71
N GLY A 27 12.18 2.01 5.76
CA GLY A 27 10.78 1.58 5.64
C GLY A 27 9.89 2.68 5.05
N MET A 28 9.00 2.30 4.15
CA MET A 28 7.98 3.17 3.59
C MET A 28 6.68 2.38 3.44
N ASN A 29 5.74 2.59 4.36
CA ASN A 29 4.44 1.93 4.29
C ASN A 29 3.37 2.89 3.75
N LEU A 30 2.89 2.61 2.55
CA LEU A 30 1.82 3.40 1.91
C LEU A 30 0.44 3.24 2.57
N LEU A 31 0.28 2.26 3.46
CA LEU A 31 -0.97 1.98 4.17
C LEU A 31 -0.88 2.28 5.67
N GLU A 32 0.17 2.96 6.11
CA GLU A 32 0.33 3.29 7.52
C GLU A 32 -0.75 4.28 7.97
N LEU A 33 -1.51 3.88 8.98
CA LEU A 33 -2.47 4.75 9.65
C LEU A 33 -1.80 5.45 10.83
N PRO A 34 -1.97 6.77 10.98
CA PRO A 34 -1.54 7.48 12.17
C PRO A 34 -2.16 6.86 13.44
N PRO A 35 -1.40 6.75 14.53
CA PRO A 35 -1.91 6.18 15.76
C PRO A 35 -2.96 7.07 16.43
N GLY A 36 -3.92 6.45 17.14
CA GLY A 36 -4.88 7.18 17.98
C GLY A 36 -6.06 7.79 17.23
N LEU A 37 -6.25 7.49 15.95
CA LEU A 37 -7.43 7.94 15.21
C LEU A 37 -8.62 7.04 15.50
N GLU A 38 -9.78 7.64 15.74
CA GLU A 38 -11.06 6.96 15.99
C GLU A 38 -12.22 7.66 15.27
N GLY A 39 -13.35 6.97 15.14
CA GLY A 39 -14.57 7.54 14.57
C GLY A 39 -14.40 8.10 13.16
N ASP A 40 -14.93 9.30 12.96
CA ASP A 40 -14.95 9.95 11.66
C ASP A 40 -13.53 10.33 11.13
N ASP A 41 -12.60 10.65 12.04
CA ASP A 41 -11.23 10.98 11.67
C ASP A 41 -10.50 9.75 11.13
N LEU A 42 -10.71 8.59 11.73
CA LEU A 42 -10.18 7.33 11.21
C LEU A 42 -10.76 6.99 9.83
N LEU A 43 -12.06 7.20 9.63
CA LEU A 43 -12.71 6.96 8.34
C LEU A 43 -12.15 7.88 7.25
N ARG A 44 -12.02 9.17 7.56
CA ARG A 44 -11.43 10.16 6.64
C ARG A 44 -10.00 9.81 6.27
N GLU A 45 -9.18 9.42 7.24
CA GLU A 45 -7.78 9.05 6.99
C GLU A 45 -7.66 7.80 6.11
N LYS A 46 -8.51 6.80 6.34
CA LYS A 46 -8.59 5.62 5.46
C LYS A 46 -8.94 5.99 4.02
N ASP A 47 -9.84 6.93 3.83
CA ASP A 47 -10.19 7.41 2.49
C ASP A 47 -9.00 8.14 1.84
N ILE A 48 -8.31 9.02 2.57
CA ILE A 48 -7.12 9.74 2.08
C ILE A 48 -6.02 8.75 1.67
N ILE A 49 -5.71 7.78 2.52
CA ILE A 49 -4.71 6.73 2.23
C ILE A 49 -5.13 5.91 1.00
N THR A 50 -6.41 5.56 0.91
CA THR A 50 -6.94 4.80 -0.22
C THR A 50 -6.77 5.56 -1.53
N GLU A 51 -7.20 6.84 -1.59
CA GLU A 51 -7.07 7.67 -2.78
C GLU A 51 -5.61 7.93 -3.16
N SER A 52 -4.78 8.22 -2.17
CA SER A 52 -3.35 8.46 -2.38
C SER A 52 -2.66 7.22 -2.94
N THR A 53 -2.94 6.05 -2.38
CA THR A 53 -2.39 4.77 -2.85
C THR A 53 -2.86 4.45 -4.27
N ILE A 54 -4.13 4.65 -4.58
CA ILE A 54 -4.66 4.48 -5.94
C ILE A 54 -3.97 5.46 -6.91
N SER A 55 -3.80 6.71 -6.50
CA SER A 55 -3.13 7.73 -7.32
C SER A 55 -1.68 7.37 -7.64
N VAL A 56 -0.92 6.89 -6.65
CA VAL A 56 0.45 6.40 -6.83
C VAL A 56 0.48 5.21 -7.79
N LEU A 57 -0.38 4.22 -7.56
CA LEU A 57 -0.45 3.03 -8.40
C LEU A 57 -0.87 3.38 -9.84
N ARG A 58 -1.78 4.34 -10.04
CA ARG A 58 -2.13 4.86 -11.37
C ARG A 58 -0.93 5.45 -12.11
N LYS A 59 -0.14 6.28 -11.45
CA LYS A 59 1.06 6.87 -12.06
C LYS A 59 2.06 5.80 -12.52
N ILE A 60 2.20 4.74 -11.75
CA ILE A 60 3.05 3.61 -12.08
C ILE A 60 2.47 2.79 -13.25
N PHE A 61 1.16 2.81 -13.42
CA PHE A 61 0.43 1.95 -14.37
C PHE A 61 -0.06 2.68 -15.63
N SER A 62 0.30 3.95 -15.81
CA SER A 62 -0.31 4.93 -16.72
C SER A 62 -0.27 4.60 -18.22
N GLU A 63 0.37 3.52 -18.64
CA GLU A 63 0.53 3.24 -20.07
C GLU A 63 -0.47 2.22 -20.65
N ASP A 64 -1.33 1.62 -19.84
CA ASP A 64 -2.23 0.58 -20.31
C ASP A 64 -3.66 0.76 -19.77
N ASP A 65 -4.47 1.45 -20.53
CA ASP A 65 -5.86 1.82 -20.21
C ASP A 65 -6.84 0.61 -20.24
N SER A 66 -6.32 -0.60 -20.31
CA SER A 66 -7.11 -1.82 -20.57
C SER A 66 -7.92 -2.36 -19.38
N GLY A 67 -7.86 -1.72 -18.23
CA GLY A 67 -8.58 -2.19 -17.03
C GLY A 67 -9.51 -1.17 -16.36
N GLY A 68 -9.35 0.10 -16.67
CA GLY A 68 -10.24 1.21 -16.31
C GLY A 68 -10.83 1.19 -14.89
N HIS A 69 -12.05 1.63 -14.79
CA HIS A 69 -12.80 1.79 -13.54
C HIS A 69 -12.98 0.49 -12.73
N ARG A 70 -12.97 -0.69 -13.38
CA ARG A 70 -13.17 -1.96 -12.68
C ARG A 70 -11.93 -2.38 -11.86
N ILE A 71 -10.75 -2.15 -12.40
CA ILE A 71 -9.50 -2.42 -11.65
C ILE A 71 -9.41 -1.48 -10.45
N GLU A 72 -9.77 -0.22 -10.64
CA GLU A 72 -9.79 0.76 -9.55
C GLU A 72 -10.80 0.38 -8.47
N TYR A 73 -12.00 -0.03 -8.85
CA TYR A 73 -13.01 -0.48 -7.90
C TYR A 73 -12.52 -1.68 -7.06
N VAL A 74 -11.91 -2.68 -7.71
CA VAL A 74 -11.33 -3.83 -7.00
C VAL A 74 -10.18 -3.41 -6.09
N LEU A 75 -9.32 -2.52 -6.58
CA LEU A 75 -8.18 -2.01 -5.82
C LEU A 75 -8.63 -1.23 -4.58
N ARG A 76 -9.61 -0.34 -4.73
CA ARG A 76 -10.21 0.44 -3.65
C ARG A 76 -10.74 -0.46 -2.51
N ASN A 77 -11.59 -1.41 -2.85
CA ASN A 77 -12.16 -2.33 -1.86
C ASN A 77 -11.08 -3.20 -1.20
N THR A 78 -10.03 -3.57 -1.95
CA THR A 78 -8.92 -4.35 -1.41
C THR A 78 -8.06 -3.52 -0.46
N ILE A 79 -7.78 -2.25 -0.78
CA ILE A 79 -7.04 -1.32 0.08
C ILE A 79 -7.84 -1.08 1.37
N GLN A 80 -9.11 -0.75 1.26
CA GLN A 80 -9.96 -0.52 2.43
C GLN A 80 -10.05 -1.77 3.33
N THR A 81 -10.10 -2.96 2.73
CA THR A 81 -10.00 -4.22 3.48
C THR A 81 -8.64 -4.36 4.17
N ALA A 82 -7.54 -4.07 3.48
CA ALA A 82 -6.20 -4.11 4.07
C ALA A 82 -6.07 -3.16 5.27
N LEU A 83 -6.65 -1.96 5.19
CA LEU A 83 -6.67 -0.96 6.28
C LEU A 83 -7.50 -1.38 7.52
N THR A 84 -8.16 -2.54 7.48
CA THR A 84 -8.76 -3.14 8.69
C THR A 84 -7.78 -4.05 9.44
N ILE A 85 -6.61 -4.31 8.89
CA ILE A 85 -5.58 -5.20 9.41
C ILE A 85 -4.44 -4.35 9.97
N GLU A 86 -4.09 -4.56 11.22
CA GLU A 86 -2.93 -3.89 11.84
C GLU A 86 -1.64 -4.26 11.09
N GLY A 87 -0.77 -3.27 10.85
CA GLY A 87 0.48 -3.45 10.14
C GLY A 87 0.33 -3.82 8.66
N ALA A 88 -0.84 -3.53 8.05
CA ALA A 88 -1.05 -3.79 6.63
C ALA A 88 -0.05 -3.03 5.76
N THR A 89 0.42 -3.69 4.72
CA THR A 89 1.36 -3.14 3.72
C THR A 89 0.84 -3.40 2.30
N LEU A 90 1.55 -2.92 1.30
CA LEU A 90 1.26 -3.24 -0.10
C LEU A 90 1.20 -4.78 -0.35
N PHE A 91 1.95 -5.57 0.42
CA PHE A 91 1.92 -7.04 0.37
C PHE A 91 0.60 -7.62 0.86
N THR A 92 -0.06 -6.94 1.79
CA THR A 92 -1.39 -7.33 2.26
C THR A 92 -2.41 -7.27 1.12
N ILE A 93 -2.35 -6.23 0.28
CA ILE A 93 -3.18 -6.12 -0.93
C ILE A 93 -2.92 -7.30 -1.87
N PHE A 94 -1.64 -7.60 -2.11
CA PHE A 94 -1.26 -8.73 -2.95
C PHE A 94 -1.79 -10.07 -2.41
N LYS A 95 -1.65 -10.32 -1.11
CA LYS A 95 -2.18 -11.52 -0.45
C LYS A 95 -3.69 -11.63 -0.55
N LEU A 96 -4.41 -10.54 -0.29
CA LEU A 96 -5.88 -10.52 -0.40
C LEU A 96 -6.37 -10.90 -1.79
N LEU A 97 -5.66 -10.49 -2.84
CA LEU A 97 -6.01 -10.79 -4.22
C LEU A 97 -5.64 -12.22 -4.65
N ASN A 98 -4.51 -12.75 -4.16
CA ASN A 98 -3.94 -14.00 -4.68
C ASN A 98 -4.09 -15.21 -3.76
N ASP A 99 -4.20 -15.01 -2.44
CA ASP A 99 -4.35 -16.09 -1.46
C ASP A 99 -5.79 -16.23 -1.00
N SER A 100 -6.48 -17.25 -1.49
CA SER A 100 -7.88 -17.50 -1.15
C SER A 100 -8.10 -17.91 0.31
N LYS A 101 -7.10 -18.53 0.97
CA LYS A 101 -7.16 -18.90 2.37
C LYS A 101 -7.03 -17.65 3.24
N TYR A 102 -5.99 -16.86 3.01
CA TYR A 102 -5.77 -15.60 3.70
C TYR A 102 -6.98 -14.67 3.56
N ARG A 103 -7.47 -14.48 2.34
CA ARG A 103 -8.67 -13.68 2.08
C ARG A 103 -9.88 -14.14 2.88
N ARG A 104 -10.14 -15.44 2.94
CA ARG A 104 -11.26 -15.99 3.72
C ARG A 104 -11.13 -15.72 5.21
N GLU A 105 -9.94 -15.83 5.76
CA GLU A 105 -9.71 -15.53 7.18
C GLU A 105 -9.98 -14.04 7.48
N VAL A 106 -9.43 -13.15 6.69
CA VAL A 106 -9.66 -11.70 6.84
C VAL A 106 -11.12 -11.32 6.68
N THR A 107 -11.79 -11.85 5.66
CA THR A 107 -13.20 -11.47 5.38
C THR A 107 -14.17 -11.93 6.45
N LYS A 108 -13.84 -12.96 7.25
CA LYS A 108 -14.64 -13.36 8.40
C LYS A 108 -14.66 -12.32 9.53
N THR A 109 -13.59 -11.55 9.66
CA THR A 109 -13.41 -10.55 10.74
C THR A 109 -13.89 -9.15 10.37
N LEU A 110 -14.22 -8.92 9.10
CA LEU A 110 -14.72 -7.63 8.63
C LEU A 110 -16.00 -7.25 9.39
N LYS A 111 -16.10 -5.97 9.76
CA LYS A 111 -17.32 -5.40 10.36
C LYS A 111 -18.16 -4.66 9.31
N ASP A 112 -17.50 -4.10 8.31
CA ASP A 112 -18.10 -3.34 7.21
C ASP A 112 -18.88 -4.26 6.28
N GLU A 113 -20.18 -4.00 6.12
CA GLU A 113 -21.09 -4.83 5.31
C GLU A 113 -20.86 -4.67 3.80
N ASP A 114 -20.41 -3.51 3.34
CA ASP A 114 -20.12 -3.27 1.94
C ASP A 114 -18.87 -4.03 1.51
N LEU A 115 -17.83 -4.02 2.34
CA LEU A 115 -16.64 -4.84 2.12
C LEU A 115 -16.95 -6.34 2.18
N LYS A 116 -17.81 -6.78 3.12
CA LYS A 116 -18.27 -8.18 3.14
C LYS A 116 -19.00 -8.56 1.86
N ASN A 117 -19.90 -7.68 1.41
CA ASN A 117 -20.67 -7.89 0.19
C ASN A 117 -19.77 -7.98 -1.05
N PHE A 118 -18.79 -7.07 -1.17
CA PHE A 118 -17.78 -7.11 -2.24
C PHE A 118 -17.07 -8.48 -2.27
N TRP A 119 -16.52 -8.92 -1.16
CA TRP A 119 -15.77 -10.18 -1.12
C TRP A 119 -16.65 -11.42 -1.32
N LYS A 120 -17.85 -11.43 -0.77
CA LYS A 120 -18.76 -12.59 -0.83
C LYS A 120 -19.51 -12.69 -2.16
N ASN A 121 -20.05 -11.58 -2.63
CA ASN A 121 -20.97 -11.57 -3.75
C ASN A 121 -20.33 -11.20 -5.08
N GLU A 122 -19.32 -10.33 -5.08
CA GLU A 122 -18.68 -9.93 -6.32
C GLU A 122 -17.43 -10.78 -6.63
N ILE A 123 -16.51 -10.86 -5.69
CA ILE A 123 -15.31 -11.69 -5.86
C ILE A 123 -15.63 -13.17 -5.63
N GLY A 124 -16.44 -13.51 -4.62
CA GLY A 124 -16.73 -14.88 -4.24
C GLY A 124 -17.57 -15.63 -5.25
N LYS A 125 -18.55 -14.96 -5.88
CA LYS A 125 -19.41 -15.55 -6.92
C LYS A 125 -18.79 -15.47 -8.32
N ALA A 126 -17.79 -14.64 -8.52
CA ALA A 126 -17.06 -14.65 -9.77
C ALA A 126 -16.35 -16.00 -9.94
N GLY A 127 -16.50 -16.63 -11.10
CA GLY A 127 -15.77 -17.85 -11.42
C GLY A 127 -14.26 -17.64 -11.32
N ASP A 128 -13.50 -18.72 -11.11
CA ASP A 128 -12.03 -18.64 -10.91
C ASP A 128 -11.34 -17.86 -12.04
N PHE A 129 -11.77 -18.05 -13.26
CA PHE A 129 -11.23 -17.32 -14.41
C PHE A 129 -11.45 -15.80 -14.31
N GLN A 130 -12.63 -15.36 -13.88
CA GLN A 130 -12.90 -13.92 -13.72
C GLN A 130 -12.13 -13.34 -12.55
N ARG A 131 -12.01 -14.07 -11.42
CA ARG A 131 -11.22 -13.65 -10.27
C ARG A 131 -9.76 -13.44 -10.65
N VAL A 132 -9.18 -14.43 -11.34
CA VAL A 132 -7.80 -14.34 -11.84
C VAL A 132 -7.64 -13.16 -12.79
N LYS A 133 -8.59 -12.93 -13.70
CA LYS A 133 -8.54 -11.79 -14.63
C LYS A 133 -8.64 -10.44 -13.93
N MET A 134 -9.49 -10.30 -12.89
CA MET A 134 -9.60 -9.09 -12.10
C MET A 134 -8.33 -8.81 -11.28
N ALA A 135 -7.76 -9.85 -10.68
CA ALA A 135 -6.56 -9.74 -9.89
C ALA A 135 -5.30 -9.58 -10.75
N ALA A 136 -5.24 -10.22 -11.93
CA ALA A 136 -4.04 -10.32 -12.75
C ALA A 136 -3.47 -8.96 -13.14
N GLY A 137 -4.31 -8.00 -13.51
CA GLY A 137 -3.87 -6.65 -13.86
C GLY A 137 -3.18 -5.95 -12.68
N ILE A 138 -3.77 -6.02 -11.49
CA ILE A 138 -3.22 -5.43 -10.26
C ILE A 138 -1.98 -6.22 -9.82
N THR A 139 -2.09 -7.54 -9.79
CA THR A 139 -1.04 -8.44 -9.34
C THR A 139 0.23 -8.35 -10.17
N ALA A 140 0.11 -8.33 -11.51
CA ALA A 140 1.26 -8.21 -12.40
C ALA A 140 2.01 -6.90 -12.20
N LYS A 141 1.30 -5.83 -11.92
CA LYS A 141 1.84 -4.49 -11.76
C LYS A 141 2.46 -4.29 -10.37
N ILE A 142 1.77 -4.66 -9.32
CA ILE A 142 2.31 -4.64 -7.94
C ILE A 142 3.47 -5.63 -7.83
N GLY A 143 3.38 -6.80 -8.45
CA GLY A 143 4.40 -7.84 -8.40
C GLY A 143 5.78 -7.37 -8.85
N ARG A 144 5.87 -6.45 -9.83
CA ARG A 144 7.17 -5.88 -10.26
C ARG A 144 7.93 -5.24 -9.09
N PHE A 145 7.22 -4.56 -8.19
CA PHE A 145 7.85 -3.94 -7.00
C PHE A 145 8.12 -4.96 -5.92
N LEU A 146 7.17 -5.86 -5.69
CA LEU A 146 7.25 -6.83 -4.61
C LEU A 146 8.31 -7.92 -4.81
N PHE A 147 8.75 -8.14 -6.05
CA PHE A 147 9.79 -9.12 -6.37
C PHE A 147 11.19 -8.50 -6.53
N SER A 148 11.32 -7.18 -6.51
CA SER A 148 12.61 -6.52 -6.35
C SER A 148 13.07 -6.62 -4.89
N ALA A 149 14.31 -7.07 -4.66
CA ALA A 149 14.83 -7.25 -3.31
C ALA A 149 14.83 -5.94 -2.50
N SER A 150 15.22 -4.82 -3.10
CA SER A 150 15.21 -3.50 -2.48
C SER A 150 13.79 -2.99 -2.24
N ALA A 151 12.93 -3.02 -3.26
CA ALA A 151 11.55 -2.58 -3.10
C ALA A 151 10.81 -3.42 -2.05
N LYS A 152 11.05 -4.73 -2.01
CA LYS A 152 10.48 -5.60 -0.99
C LYS A 152 10.88 -5.15 0.41
N LYS A 153 12.17 -4.99 0.70
CA LYS A 153 12.67 -4.58 2.00
C LYS A 153 12.17 -3.19 2.44
N ILE A 154 11.92 -2.30 1.50
CA ILE A 154 11.39 -0.95 1.76
C ILE A 154 9.89 -0.99 2.05
N LEU A 155 9.11 -1.71 1.23
CA LEU A 155 7.65 -1.66 1.21
C LEU A 155 6.96 -2.73 2.08
N GLU A 156 7.70 -3.73 2.61
CA GLU A 156 7.13 -4.75 3.51
C GLU A 156 7.14 -4.35 4.98
N GLN A 157 7.83 -3.26 5.32
CA GLN A 157 7.88 -2.78 6.69
C GLN A 157 6.52 -2.20 7.09
N GLU A 158 6.03 -2.60 8.25
CA GLU A 158 4.72 -2.18 8.77
C GLU A 158 4.69 -0.70 9.16
N LYS A 159 5.86 -0.13 9.48
CA LYS A 159 6.03 1.28 9.84
C LYS A 159 7.05 1.96 8.96
N SER A 160 6.74 3.19 8.58
CA SER A 160 7.68 4.07 7.89
C SER A 160 8.77 4.55 8.84
N THR A 161 10.01 4.56 8.36
CA THR A 161 11.17 5.09 9.12
C THR A 161 11.33 6.59 8.91
N ILE A 162 10.76 7.13 7.85
CA ILE A 162 10.78 8.55 7.54
C ILE A 162 9.35 9.07 7.56
N ASN A 163 9.12 10.10 8.37
CA ASN A 163 7.93 10.91 8.29
C ASN A 163 8.25 12.15 7.43
N PHE A 164 7.68 12.21 6.24
CA PHE A 164 7.94 13.31 5.30
C PHE A 164 7.38 14.66 5.79
N ASP A 165 6.29 14.66 6.54
CA ASP A 165 5.72 15.87 7.12
C ASP A 165 6.71 16.46 8.14
N ASP A 166 7.25 15.63 9.04
CA ASP A 166 8.27 16.06 10.00
C ASP A 166 9.54 16.59 9.30
N VAL A 167 9.92 15.98 8.17
CA VAL A 167 11.09 16.43 7.37
C VAL A 167 10.83 17.81 6.78
N LEU A 168 9.65 18.02 6.20
CA LEU A 168 9.30 19.30 5.59
C LEU A 168 9.14 20.42 6.64
N ASP A 169 8.47 20.12 7.76
CA ASP A 169 8.21 21.10 8.81
C ASP A 169 9.47 21.47 9.59
N SER A 170 10.39 20.51 9.78
CA SER A 170 11.66 20.74 10.50
C SER A 170 12.79 21.30 9.63
N GLY A 171 12.60 21.40 8.31
CA GLY A 171 13.61 21.90 7.37
C GLY A 171 14.84 20.98 7.24
N LYS A 172 14.63 19.69 7.39
CA LYS A 172 15.65 18.64 7.18
C LYS A 172 15.83 18.36 5.70
#